data_565d9721d1bc7e69e2a7815ef12e8730
#
_entry.id   565d9721d1bc7e69e2a7815ef12e8730
#
_cell.length_a   1.000
_cell.length_b   1.000
_cell.length_c   1.000
_cell.angle_alpha   90.00
_cell.angle_beta   90.00
_cell.angle_gamma   90.00
#
_symmetry.space_group_name_H-M   'P 1'
#
loop_
_entity.id
_entity.type
_entity.pdbx_description
1 polymer ?
#
loop_
_entity_poly.entity_id
_entity_poly.type
_entity_poly.pdbx_seq_one_letter_code
_entity_poly.pdbx_strand_id
1 'polypeptide(L)'
;MNRRLENVASMIVSTLLFVAAISCDRGDSARDTASSESAPQAEAIPGAPGAKASPIHAVAEFVRLSPEQLAAAGIEIAAAGPGAVDIGTELVGEVHPNGDRLAHITPRFPGIVREVLKNAGDPVRAGDILAVIESSDSLAPYSMKTAIDGVVIAKDLTRGEAVERTKQAFVVADLTSVWVDLAVYQKDLGRIAIGRRVHIDAVGEGPAAEGRISYVTPSVDQVTRTATARVVLANPERRFLPGMFVTAHTLDSADALVAVSREAIQTLGDRPCVFVEQSGGLVRRPIVIGRQGSELVEVVSGLSAGERIAIKNSFLLKAELAKGEGSEDE
;
A
#
# COMPACT_ATOMS: atom_id res chain seq x y z
N MET A 1 24.79 61.74 16.59
CA MET A 1 23.74 62.59 16.01
C MET A 1 22.53 61.72 15.80
N ASN A 2 21.58 61.88 16.69
CA ASN A 2 20.12 61.76 16.58
C ASN A 2 19.51 60.41 16.14
N ARG A 3 18.88 59.71 17.07
CA ARG A 3 17.45 59.84 17.53
C ARG A 3 16.55 59.08 16.58
N ARG A 4 15.61 58.23 16.93
CA ARG A 4 14.68 58.03 18.09
C ARG A 4 13.93 56.74 17.80
N LEU A 5 13.71 55.88 18.76
CA LEU A 5 12.56 55.80 19.71
C LEU A 5 11.33 55.10 19.11
N GLU A 6 11.01 53.99 19.76
CA GLU A 6 9.76 53.73 20.54
C GLU A 6 8.53 53.41 19.72
N ASN A 7 7.87 52.32 19.98
CA ASN A 7 6.77 52.05 20.96
C ASN A 7 6.23 50.63 20.72
N VAL A 8 6.21 49.73 21.68
CA VAL A 8 5.35 49.57 22.84
C VAL A 8 3.86 49.68 22.52
N ALA A 9 3.18 48.56 22.77
CA ALA A 9 1.85 48.39 23.38
C ALA A 9 1.34 46.99 23.10
N SER A 10 1.40 45.99 23.94
CA SER A 10 0.58 45.80 25.15
C SER A 10 -0.88 46.12 24.96
N MET A 11 -1.71 45.07 24.81
CA MET A 11 -3.08 45.14 25.24
C MET A 11 -3.57 43.78 25.76
N ILE A 12 -3.85 43.86 27.02
CA ILE A 12 -4.32 42.88 27.99
C ILE A 12 -5.85 42.86 27.95
N VAL A 13 -6.43 41.71 28.24
CA VAL A 13 -7.68 41.43 28.96
C VAL A 13 -9.01 41.69 28.27
N SER A 14 -9.83 40.69 28.13
CA SER A 14 -11.10 40.66 28.83
C SER A 14 -11.72 39.25 28.91
N THR A 15 -11.79 38.80 30.10
CA THR A 15 -12.58 37.71 30.69
C THR A 15 -14.07 38.00 30.54
N LEU A 16 -14.87 37.03 30.15
CA LEU A 16 -16.29 36.98 30.52
C LEU A 16 -16.73 35.56 30.77
N LEU A 17 -16.85 35.24 32.06
CA LEU A 17 -17.59 34.13 32.63
C LEU A 17 -19.09 34.35 32.34
N PHE A 18 -19.77 33.32 31.86
CA PHE A 18 -21.21 33.21 32.04
C PHE A 18 -21.55 31.86 32.64
N VAL A 19 -21.81 31.88 33.94
CA VAL A 19 -22.43 30.82 34.73
C VAL A 19 -23.94 31.05 34.63
N ALA A 20 -24.70 30.04 34.23
CA ALA A 20 -26.12 29.97 34.50
C ALA A 20 -26.45 28.54 34.93
N ALA A 21 -26.63 28.37 36.20
CA ALA A 21 -27.26 27.24 36.85
C ALA A 21 -28.75 27.51 36.95
N ILE A 22 -29.58 26.55 36.61
CA ILE A 22 -30.98 26.36 37.08
C ILE A 22 -31.20 24.85 36.98
N SER A 23 -31.20 24.18 38.05
CA SER A 23 -32.18 23.91 39.12
C SER A 23 -33.05 22.70 38.81
N CYS A 24 -32.90 21.72 39.69
CA CYS A 24 -33.70 20.52 39.85
C CYS A 24 -35.19 20.86 40.02
N ASP A 25 -36.07 20.03 39.49
CA ASP A 25 -37.27 19.70 40.23
C ASP A 25 -37.60 18.20 40.04
N ARG A 26 -37.89 17.57 41.17
CA ARG A 26 -38.39 16.21 41.35
C ARG A 26 -39.92 16.31 41.37
N GLY A 27 -40.58 15.42 40.65
CA GLY A 27 -42.01 15.23 40.76
C GLY A 27 -42.36 13.80 40.43
N ASP A 28 -42.64 13.10 41.47
CA ASP A 28 -43.10 11.72 41.59
C ASP A 28 -44.60 11.59 41.19
N SER A 29 -45.05 10.36 40.97
CA SER A 29 -46.39 9.78 41.03
C SER A 29 -47.12 9.46 39.73
N ALA A 30 -47.08 8.19 39.41
CA ALA A 30 -48.14 7.17 39.51
C ALA A 30 -49.42 7.31 38.66
N ARG A 31 -49.68 6.19 38.01
CA ARG A 31 -50.97 5.49 37.76
C ARG A 31 -51.75 5.74 36.49
N ASP A 32 -51.84 4.60 35.80
CA ASP A 32 -53.00 4.02 35.18
C ASP A 32 -53.86 4.86 34.18
N THR A 33 -53.87 4.39 32.96
CA THR A 33 -55.08 3.79 32.39
C THR A 33 -54.80 3.17 31.02
N ALA A 34 -55.23 1.93 30.87
CA ALA A 34 -55.29 1.22 29.62
C ALA A 34 -56.27 1.89 28.66
N SER A 35 -55.91 2.02 27.40
CA SER A 35 -56.87 2.13 26.31
C SER A 35 -56.32 1.36 25.11
N SER A 36 -56.96 0.28 24.86
CA SER A 36 -56.93 -0.51 23.66
C SER A 36 -57.36 0.33 22.46
N GLU A 37 -56.52 0.44 21.44
CA GLU A 37 -56.98 0.88 20.13
C GLU A 37 -56.39 0.01 19.05
N SER A 38 -57.31 -0.54 18.32
CA SER A 38 -57.30 -1.51 17.24
C SER A 38 -56.23 -1.30 16.19
N ALA A 39 -55.53 -2.36 15.82
CA ALA A 39 -54.84 -2.49 14.54
C ALA A 39 -55.85 -2.50 13.38
N PRO A 40 -55.61 -1.79 12.29
CA PRO A 40 -56.43 -1.96 11.09
C PRO A 40 -56.02 -3.28 10.39
N GLN A 41 -57.00 -4.10 10.14
CA GLN A 41 -56.96 -5.29 9.32
C GLN A 41 -56.47 -4.94 7.91
N ALA A 42 -55.41 -5.62 7.45
CA ALA A 42 -55.05 -5.61 6.04
C ALA A 42 -56.09 -6.37 5.23
N GLU A 43 -56.82 -5.65 4.40
CA GLU A 43 -57.65 -6.25 3.33
C GLU A 43 -56.76 -6.98 2.33
N ALA A 44 -57.08 -8.25 2.14
CA ALA A 44 -56.49 -9.11 1.11
C ALA A 44 -56.95 -8.63 -0.27
N ILE A 45 -56.02 -8.20 -1.10
CA ILE A 45 -56.24 -7.96 -2.53
C ILE A 45 -56.08 -9.31 -3.24
N PRO A 46 -57.11 -9.79 -3.96
CA PRO A 46 -57.02 -11.06 -4.68
C PRO A 46 -56.28 -10.90 -6.03
N GLY A 47 -55.27 -11.75 -6.26
CA GLY A 47 -54.93 -12.24 -7.57
C GLY A 47 -54.16 -11.33 -8.50
N ALA A 48 -52.84 -11.28 -8.36
CA ALA A 48 -51.97 -11.05 -9.51
C ALA A 48 -51.54 -12.40 -10.11
N PRO A 49 -51.71 -12.64 -11.41
CA PRO A 49 -51.29 -13.87 -12.04
C PRO A 49 -49.77 -14.01 -11.98
N GLY A 50 -49.30 -15.18 -11.57
CA GLY A 50 -47.90 -15.54 -11.48
C GLY A 50 -47.11 -15.12 -12.72
N ALA A 51 -46.23 -14.19 -12.55
CA ALA A 51 -45.18 -13.96 -13.53
C ALA A 51 -44.28 -15.22 -13.54
N LYS A 52 -44.58 -16.11 -14.49
CA LYS A 52 -43.65 -17.13 -14.91
C LYS A 52 -42.36 -16.39 -15.28
N ALA A 53 -41.31 -16.58 -14.51
CA ALA A 53 -39.98 -16.22 -14.93
C ALA A 53 -39.71 -16.97 -16.24
N SER A 54 -39.83 -16.26 -17.33
CA SER A 54 -39.41 -16.77 -18.61
C SER A 54 -37.90 -17.04 -18.49
N PRO A 55 -37.42 -18.24 -18.82
CA PRO A 55 -35.98 -18.41 -18.94
C PRO A 55 -35.51 -17.43 -20.04
N ILE A 56 -34.69 -16.47 -19.66
CA ILE A 56 -33.97 -15.65 -20.60
C ILE A 56 -33.13 -16.65 -21.39
N HIS A 57 -33.56 -16.99 -22.59
CA HIS A 57 -32.73 -17.67 -23.55
C HIS A 57 -31.62 -16.65 -23.88
N ALA A 58 -30.51 -16.74 -23.14
CA ALA A 58 -29.26 -16.15 -23.58
C ALA A 58 -28.95 -16.84 -24.90
N VAL A 59 -29.08 -16.12 -25.99
CA VAL A 59 -28.57 -16.57 -27.29
C VAL A 59 -27.11 -16.86 -27.04
N ALA A 60 -26.74 -18.13 -27.08
CA ALA A 60 -25.36 -18.55 -26.88
C ALA A 60 -24.58 -18.03 -28.08
N GLU A 61 -23.90 -16.90 -27.92
CA GLU A 61 -23.02 -16.33 -28.94
C GLU A 61 -21.89 -17.33 -29.20
N PHE A 62 -21.98 -17.99 -30.33
CA PHE A 62 -21.15 -19.10 -30.72
C PHE A 62 -20.17 -18.68 -31.80
N VAL A 63 -18.88 -18.80 -31.55
CA VAL A 63 -17.82 -18.55 -32.51
C VAL A 63 -17.36 -19.87 -33.10
N ARG A 64 -17.59 -20.06 -34.39
CA ARG A 64 -17.12 -21.22 -35.14
C ARG A 64 -15.75 -20.94 -35.71
N LEU A 65 -14.74 -21.62 -35.19
CA LEU A 65 -13.38 -21.56 -35.71
C LEU A 65 -12.86 -22.99 -35.91
N SER A 66 -12.24 -23.24 -37.03
CA SER A 66 -11.55 -24.50 -37.26
C SER A 66 -10.29 -24.59 -36.40
N PRO A 67 -9.78 -25.79 -36.08
CA PRO A 67 -8.53 -25.94 -35.35
C PRO A 67 -7.34 -25.20 -36.01
N GLU A 68 -7.34 -25.10 -37.34
CA GLU A 68 -6.33 -24.39 -38.11
C GLU A 68 -6.45 -22.86 -37.89
N GLN A 69 -7.67 -22.33 -37.84
CA GLN A 69 -7.95 -20.93 -37.56
C GLN A 69 -7.60 -20.55 -36.11
N LEU A 70 -7.88 -21.44 -35.14
CA LEU A 70 -7.46 -21.25 -33.73
C LEU A 70 -5.96 -21.19 -33.63
N ALA A 71 -5.24 -22.10 -34.29
CA ALA A 71 -3.78 -22.11 -34.30
C ALA A 71 -3.19 -20.87 -34.99
N ALA A 72 -3.76 -20.45 -36.14
CA ALA A 72 -3.34 -19.26 -36.85
C ALA A 72 -3.57 -17.96 -36.06
N ALA A 73 -4.63 -17.91 -35.26
CA ALA A 73 -4.93 -16.80 -34.35
C ALA A 73 -4.12 -16.88 -33.03
N GLY A 74 -3.35 -17.94 -32.81
CA GLY A 74 -2.59 -18.16 -31.58
C GLY A 74 -3.48 -18.29 -30.34
N ILE A 75 -4.72 -18.79 -30.50
CA ILE A 75 -5.65 -19.02 -29.40
C ILE A 75 -5.27 -20.33 -28.74
N GLU A 76 -4.88 -20.25 -27.48
CA GLU A 76 -4.57 -21.43 -26.66
C GLU A 76 -5.79 -21.83 -25.82
N ILE A 77 -6.09 -23.11 -25.79
CA ILE A 77 -7.21 -23.66 -25.00
C ILE A 77 -6.63 -24.57 -23.91
N ALA A 78 -7.04 -24.34 -22.68
CA ALA A 78 -6.68 -25.19 -21.55
C ALA A 78 -7.88 -25.43 -20.62
N ALA A 79 -7.77 -26.45 -19.76
CA ALA A 79 -8.79 -26.74 -18.77
C ALA A 79 -8.72 -25.75 -17.61
N ALA A 80 -9.86 -25.18 -17.24
CA ALA A 80 -9.99 -24.44 -16.00
C ALA A 80 -9.86 -25.40 -14.81
N GLY A 81 -9.20 -24.99 -13.75
CA GLY A 81 -8.97 -25.86 -12.61
C GLY A 81 -8.60 -25.13 -11.33
N PRO A 82 -8.30 -25.87 -10.26
CA PRO A 82 -7.85 -25.25 -9.03
C PRO A 82 -6.51 -24.53 -9.24
N GLY A 83 -6.36 -23.41 -8.56
CA GLY A 83 -5.15 -22.60 -8.63
C GLY A 83 -5.02 -21.69 -7.44
N ALA A 84 -3.78 -21.31 -7.12
CA ALA A 84 -3.48 -20.32 -6.09
C ALA A 84 -3.52 -18.93 -6.71
N VAL A 85 -4.54 -18.15 -6.34
CA VAL A 85 -4.67 -16.75 -6.78
C VAL A 85 -3.83 -15.88 -5.85
N ASP A 86 -2.87 -15.16 -6.40
CA ASP A 86 -2.11 -14.15 -5.66
C ASP A 86 -3.03 -12.99 -5.32
N ILE A 87 -3.27 -12.81 -4.03
CA ILE A 87 -4.09 -11.72 -3.48
C ILE A 87 -3.25 -10.69 -2.74
N GLY A 88 -1.95 -10.69 -3.02
CA GLY A 88 -1.00 -9.77 -2.41
C GLY A 88 -1.43 -8.32 -2.54
N THR A 89 -1.04 -7.54 -1.54
CA THR A 89 -1.23 -6.09 -1.54
C THR A 89 0.05 -5.43 -2.00
N GLU A 90 -0.06 -4.56 -2.99
CA GLU A 90 1.04 -3.71 -3.43
C GLU A 90 1.16 -2.50 -2.50
N LEU A 91 2.37 -2.24 -2.04
CA LEU A 91 2.74 -1.15 -1.15
C LEU A 91 3.92 -0.40 -1.75
N VAL A 92 3.93 0.91 -1.60
CA VAL A 92 5.08 1.74 -1.96
C VAL A 92 5.81 2.18 -0.70
N GLY A 93 7.11 2.41 -0.80
CA GLY A 93 7.89 2.80 0.37
C GLY A 93 9.24 3.39 0.02
N GLU A 94 10.01 3.63 1.07
CA GLU A 94 11.34 4.23 1.00
C GLU A 94 12.31 3.49 1.93
N VAL A 95 13.55 3.40 1.49
CA VAL A 95 14.65 2.83 2.27
C VAL A 95 15.22 3.89 3.19
N HIS A 96 15.30 3.57 4.49
CA HIS A 96 15.91 4.40 5.52
C HIS A 96 17.10 3.68 6.17
N PRO A 97 18.06 4.43 6.72
CA PRO A 97 19.08 3.81 7.57
C PRO A 97 18.40 3.06 8.72
N ASN A 98 18.98 1.93 9.13
CA ASN A 98 18.51 1.25 10.34
C ASN A 98 18.80 2.12 11.57
N GLY A 99 17.74 2.66 12.19
CA GLY A 99 17.85 3.56 13.33
C GLY A 99 18.54 2.95 14.55
N ASP A 100 18.48 1.62 14.70
CA ASP A 100 19.18 0.92 15.78
C ASP A 100 20.70 0.81 15.54
N ARG A 101 21.15 1.14 14.33
CA ARG A 101 22.54 1.09 13.87
C ARG A 101 23.01 2.42 13.31
N LEU A 102 22.50 3.50 13.87
CA LEU A 102 22.75 4.87 13.45
C LEU A 102 23.38 5.65 14.61
N ALA A 103 24.40 6.43 14.36
CA ALA A 103 25.02 7.33 15.32
C ALA A 103 24.97 8.78 14.83
N HIS A 104 24.28 9.62 15.58
CA HIS A 104 24.34 11.07 15.42
C HIS A 104 25.48 11.61 16.28
N ILE A 105 26.44 12.29 15.64
CA ILE A 105 27.65 12.74 16.32
C ILE A 105 27.60 14.27 16.41
N THR A 106 27.58 14.74 17.65
CA THR A 106 27.52 16.15 18.00
C THR A 106 28.79 16.58 18.76
N PRO A 107 29.20 17.86 18.69
CA PRO A 107 30.31 18.39 19.46
C PRO A 107 30.04 18.26 20.98
N ARG A 108 31.03 17.80 21.73
CA ARG A 108 30.94 17.70 23.20
C ARG A 108 30.95 19.08 23.88
N PHE A 109 31.71 20.00 23.31
CA PHE A 109 31.88 21.39 23.77
C PHE A 109 31.77 22.33 22.59
N PRO A 110 31.28 23.56 22.79
CA PRO A 110 31.33 24.59 21.75
C PRO A 110 32.78 24.91 21.37
N GLY A 111 33.00 25.25 20.11
CA GLY A 111 34.36 25.54 19.66
C GLY A 111 34.47 25.86 18.19
N ILE A 112 35.72 25.92 17.72
CA ILE A 112 36.06 26.16 16.33
C ILE A 112 36.62 24.85 15.71
N VAL A 113 36.14 24.49 14.54
CA VAL A 113 36.61 23.32 13.82
C VAL A 113 38.02 23.56 13.29
N ARG A 114 38.98 22.81 13.80
CA ARG A 114 40.38 22.91 13.34
C ARG A 114 40.64 22.05 12.13
N GLU A 115 40.09 20.84 12.14
CA GLU A 115 40.33 19.86 11.08
C GLU A 115 39.12 18.96 10.90
N VAL A 116 38.83 18.58 9.65
CA VAL A 116 37.80 17.59 9.26
C VAL A 116 38.51 16.47 8.54
N LEU A 117 38.50 15.26 9.12
CA LEU A 117 39.27 14.10 8.69
C LEU A 117 38.46 13.11 7.86
N LYS A 118 37.14 13.18 7.96
CA LYS A 118 36.23 12.27 7.26
C LYS A 118 35.15 13.05 6.50
N ASN A 119 34.75 12.50 5.33
CA ASN A 119 33.71 13.07 4.49
C ASN A 119 32.52 12.10 4.36
N ALA A 120 31.42 12.57 3.83
CA ALA A 120 30.32 11.71 3.47
C ALA A 120 30.77 10.67 2.42
N GLY A 121 30.39 9.40 2.65
CA GLY A 121 30.85 8.25 1.87
C GLY A 121 32.04 7.50 2.47
N ASP A 122 32.80 8.11 3.39
CA ASP A 122 33.97 7.46 3.97
C ASP A 122 33.58 6.30 4.91
N PRO A 123 34.24 5.16 4.81
CA PRO A 123 34.11 4.07 5.78
C PRO A 123 34.82 4.46 7.07
N VAL A 124 34.24 4.08 8.21
CA VAL A 124 34.77 4.36 9.55
C VAL A 124 34.59 3.15 10.46
N ARG A 125 35.49 3.06 11.46
CA ARG A 125 35.40 2.08 12.55
C ARG A 125 35.16 2.79 13.86
N ALA A 126 34.56 2.10 14.80
CA ALA A 126 34.39 2.60 16.16
C ALA A 126 35.73 3.12 16.75
N GLY A 127 35.72 4.34 17.23
CA GLY A 127 36.90 5.03 17.72
C GLY A 127 37.66 5.90 16.71
N ASP A 128 37.34 5.82 15.42
CA ASP A 128 37.95 6.67 14.41
C ASP A 128 37.64 8.14 14.66
N ILE A 129 38.66 8.99 14.44
CA ILE A 129 38.52 10.45 14.58
C ILE A 129 37.90 10.98 13.29
N LEU A 130 36.80 11.71 13.43
CA LEU A 130 36.06 12.34 12.31
C LEU A 130 36.50 13.80 12.13
N ALA A 131 36.69 14.52 13.22
CA ALA A 131 37.12 15.91 13.22
C ALA A 131 37.85 16.25 14.52
N VAL A 132 38.58 17.36 14.49
CA VAL A 132 39.25 17.98 15.64
C VAL A 132 38.67 19.37 15.83
N ILE A 133 38.20 19.67 17.05
CA ILE A 133 37.59 20.94 17.43
C ILE A 133 38.43 21.55 18.57
N GLU A 134 38.67 22.83 18.52
CA GLU A 134 39.22 23.58 19.63
C GLU A 134 38.09 24.16 20.47
N SER A 135 38.04 23.80 21.73
CA SER A 135 37.01 24.28 22.66
C SER A 135 37.14 25.79 22.89
N SER A 136 36.02 26.51 22.81
CA SER A 136 35.96 27.94 23.11
C SER A 136 36.26 28.26 24.57
N ASP A 137 35.96 27.33 25.49
CA ASP A 137 36.11 27.51 26.91
C ASP A 137 37.57 27.29 27.38
N SER A 138 38.20 26.22 26.89
CA SER A 138 39.52 25.78 27.34
C SER A 138 40.65 26.07 26.36
N LEU A 139 40.32 26.46 25.12
CA LEU A 139 41.23 26.61 23.99
C LEU A 139 42.03 25.32 23.69
N ALA A 140 41.64 24.22 24.28
CA ALA A 140 42.26 22.92 24.03
C ALA A 140 41.57 22.16 22.91
N PRO A 141 42.33 21.51 22.02
CA PRO A 141 41.73 20.67 20.97
C PRO A 141 41.19 19.38 21.56
N TYR A 142 40.02 18.93 21.05
CA TYR A 142 39.46 17.63 21.32
C TYR A 142 39.01 16.94 20.04
N SER A 143 39.04 15.62 20.02
CA SER A 143 38.66 14.81 18.88
C SER A 143 37.21 14.38 18.96
N MET A 144 36.47 14.54 17.86
CA MET A 144 35.17 13.91 17.64
C MET A 144 35.39 12.53 17.06
N LYS A 145 34.82 11.51 17.71
CA LYS A 145 34.98 10.10 17.31
C LYS A 145 33.61 9.45 17.06
N THR A 146 33.58 8.49 16.13
CA THR A 146 32.41 7.62 16.00
C THR A 146 32.41 6.53 17.05
N ALA A 147 31.22 6.14 17.50
CA ALA A 147 31.01 5.04 18.44
C ALA A 147 30.75 3.69 17.73
N ILE A 148 30.46 3.70 16.42
CA ILE A 148 30.06 2.54 15.66
C ILE A 148 30.90 2.38 14.39
N ASP A 149 31.00 1.15 13.91
CA ASP A 149 31.49 0.86 12.55
C ASP A 149 30.42 1.23 11.53
N GLY A 150 30.81 1.71 10.36
CA GLY A 150 29.84 2.05 9.30
C GLY A 150 30.40 2.95 8.23
N VAL A 151 29.51 3.76 7.67
CA VAL A 151 29.81 4.78 6.66
C VAL A 151 29.27 6.11 7.13
N VAL A 152 30.00 7.18 6.89
CA VAL A 152 29.50 8.54 7.10
C VAL A 152 28.43 8.84 6.05
N ILE A 153 27.16 8.93 6.45
CA ILE A 153 26.06 9.19 5.52
C ILE A 153 25.73 10.69 5.41
N ALA A 154 26.10 11.47 6.43
CA ALA A 154 25.95 12.91 6.39
C ALA A 154 27.11 13.59 7.15
N LYS A 155 27.56 14.72 6.63
CA LYS A 155 28.55 15.61 7.23
C LYS A 155 28.05 17.05 7.10
N ASP A 156 27.88 17.70 8.23
CA ASP A 156 27.55 19.13 8.31
C ASP A 156 28.59 19.86 9.18
N LEU A 157 29.82 19.89 8.68
CA LEU A 157 30.95 20.47 9.37
C LEU A 157 31.97 20.98 8.39
N THR A 158 32.46 22.23 8.61
CA THR A 158 33.47 22.88 7.77
C THR A 158 34.63 23.38 8.62
N ARG A 159 35.84 23.27 8.11
CA ARG A 159 37.02 23.81 8.78
C ARG A 159 36.89 25.32 9.02
N GLY A 160 37.21 25.79 10.24
CA GLY A 160 37.09 27.16 10.67
C GLY A 160 35.70 27.58 11.12
N GLU A 161 34.72 26.69 11.02
CA GLU A 161 33.37 26.93 11.49
C GLU A 161 33.28 26.92 13.02
N ALA A 162 32.48 27.84 13.58
CA ALA A 162 32.11 27.80 14.99
C ALA A 162 30.94 26.88 15.20
N VAL A 163 31.05 25.94 16.13
CA VAL A 163 30.04 24.89 16.38
C VAL A 163 29.56 24.90 17.82
N GLU A 164 28.27 24.59 17.97
CA GLU A 164 27.59 24.46 19.23
C GLU A 164 27.31 22.99 19.53
N ARG A 165 26.98 22.65 20.81
CA ARG A 165 26.68 21.25 21.24
C ARG A 165 25.48 20.65 20.53
N THR A 166 24.54 21.44 20.09
CA THR A 166 23.30 21.02 19.42
C THR A 166 23.49 20.71 17.94
N LYS A 167 24.66 21.09 17.37
CA LYS A 167 24.93 20.85 15.95
C LYS A 167 25.17 19.36 15.68
N GLN A 168 24.38 18.77 14.80
CA GLN A 168 24.62 17.44 14.30
C GLN A 168 25.73 17.49 13.24
N ALA A 169 26.95 17.19 13.64
CA ALA A 169 28.14 17.34 12.83
C ALA A 169 28.32 16.20 11.80
N PHE A 170 28.05 14.97 12.24
CA PHE A 170 28.10 13.78 11.39
C PHE A 170 26.96 12.83 11.72
N VAL A 171 26.59 12.03 10.71
CA VAL A 171 25.76 10.85 10.86
C VAL A 171 26.52 9.66 10.31
N VAL A 172 26.74 8.66 11.15
CA VAL A 172 27.37 7.39 10.76
C VAL A 172 26.33 6.29 10.84
N ALA A 173 26.23 5.46 9.80
CA ALA A 173 25.31 4.35 9.74
C ALA A 173 26.01 3.04 9.37
N ASP A 174 25.64 1.97 10.04
CA ASP A 174 25.93 0.62 9.58
C ASP A 174 24.85 0.21 8.57
N LEU A 175 25.22 0.20 7.29
CA LEU A 175 24.34 -0.10 6.16
C LEU A 175 24.23 -1.60 5.84
N THR A 176 24.74 -2.50 6.68
CA THR A 176 24.58 -3.96 6.50
C THR A 176 23.14 -4.41 6.71
N SER A 177 22.31 -3.57 7.33
CA SER A 177 20.86 -3.66 7.36
C SER A 177 20.25 -2.29 7.16
N VAL A 178 19.05 -2.26 6.56
CA VAL A 178 18.27 -1.06 6.33
C VAL A 178 16.83 -1.26 6.80
N TRP A 179 16.15 -0.19 7.05
CA TRP A 179 14.71 -0.19 7.22
C TRP A 179 14.06 0.15 5.88
N VAL A 180 13.02 -0.60 5.56
CA VAL A 180 12.12 -0.30 4.45
C VAL A 180 10.79 0.06 5.06
N ASP A 181 10.42 1.32 4.96
CA ASP A 181 9.17 1.86 5.49
C ASP A 181 8.14 1.92 4.36
N LEU A 182 7.13 1.05 4.45
CA LEU A 182 6.07 0.88 3.46
C LEU A 182 4.83 1.64 3.89
N ALA A 183 4.27 2.44 2.99
CA ALA A 183 3.03 3.17 3.22
C ALA A 183 1.82 2.25 3.06
N VAL A 184 1.04 2.09 4.12
CA VAL A 184 -0.16 1.25 4.15
C VAL A 184 -1.39 2.14 4.21
N TYR A 185 -2.19 2.14 3.15
CA TYR A 185 -3.44 2.88 3.13
C TYR A 185 -4.47 2.26 4.09
N GLN A 186 -5.36 3.09 4.61
CA GLN A 186 -6.36 2.69 5.59
C GLN A 186 -7.22 1.49 5.13
N LYS A 187 -7.55 1.41 3.85
CA LYS A 187 -8.31 0.30 3.26
C LYS A 187 -7.59 -1.06 3.32
N ASP A 188 -6.25 -1.03 3.38
CA ASP A 188 -5.40 -2.23 3.32
C ASP A 188 -4.86 -2.64 4.69
N LEU A 189 -5.09 -1.84 5.75
CA LEU A 189 -4.59 -2.10 7.11
C LEU A 189 -5.01 -3.48 7.64
N GLY A 190 -6.23 -3.92 7.36
CA GLY A 190 -6.72 -5.24 7.78
C GLY A 190 -5.99 -6.42 7.13
N ARG A 191 -5.24 -6.18 6.06
CA ARG A 191 -4.48 -7.19 5.33
C ARG A 191 -3.01 -7.21 5.72
N ILE A 192 -2.52 -6.20 6.43
CA ILE A 192 -1.10 -6.05 6.79
C ILE A 192 -0.91 -6.44 8.24
N ALA A 193 -0.02 -7.40 8.49
CA ALA A 193 0.27 -7.89 9.84
C ALA A 193 1.77 -8.12 10.02
N ILE A 194 2.24 -8.01 11.28
CA ILE A 194 3.61 -8.35 11.66
C ILE A 194 3.89 -9.81 11.33
N GLY A 195 5.07 -10.09 10.80
CA GLY A 195 5.50 -11.42 10.36
C GLY A 195 5.14 -11.78 8.92
N ARG A 196 4.25 -11.02 8.26
CA ARG A 196 3.88 -11.24 6.86
C ARG A 196 5.08 -11.07 5.95
N ARG A 197 5.25 -12.00 5.00
CA ARG A 197 6.32 -11.91 4.00
C ARG A 197 5.97 -10.90 2.92
N VAL A 198 7.00 -10.19 2.47
CA VAL A 198 6.90 -9.24 1.37
C VAL A 198 8.07 -9.43 0.42
N HIS A 199 7.81 -9.31 -0.85
CA HIS A 199 8.81 -9.15 -1.88
C HIS A 199 8.99 -7.66 -2.12
N ILE A 200 10.22 -7.18 -2.16
CA ILE A 200 10.57 -5.75 -2.23
C ILE A 200 11.45 -5.56 -3.46
N ASP A 201 11.01 -4.69 -4.35
CA ASP A 201 11.72 -4.29 -5.55
C ASP A 201 12.10 -2.81 -5.45
N ALA A 202 13.35 -2.47 -5.70
CA ALA A 202 13.72 -1.08 -5.89
C ALA A 202 13.17 -0.58 -7.23
N VAL A 203 12.71 0.66 -7.26
CA VAL A 203 12.13 1.25 -8.47
C VAL A 203 13.17 1.34 -9.57
N GLY A 204 12.83 0.86 -10.77
CA GLY A 204 13.72 0.75 -11.92
C GLY A 204 14.45 -0.59 -11.98
N GLU A 205 15.65 -0.63 -12.58
CA GLU A 205 16.50 -1.83 -12.66
C GLU A 205 17.32 -2.03 -11.36
N GLY A 206 16.65 -1.94 -10.22
CA GLY A 206 17.27 -2.00 -8.90
C GLY A 206 17.35 -3.42 -8.32
N PRO A 207 17.86 -3.55 -7.08
CA PRO A 207 17.86 -4.80 -6.36
C PRO A 207 16.45 -5.21 -5.93
N ALA A 208 16.24 -6.53 -5.87
CA ALA A 208 15.08 -7.15 -5.27
C ALA A 208 15.48 -7.97 -4.04
N ALA A 209 14.57 -8.08 -3.06
CA ALA A 209 14.79 -8.89 -1.87
C ALA A 209 13.47 -9.30 -1.22
N GLU A 210 13.51 -10.37 -0.44
CA GLU A 210 12.40 -10.76 0.41
C GLU A 210 12.65 -10.33 1.87
N GLY A 211 11.58 -9.94 2.53
CA GLY A 211 11.60 -9.55 3.94
C GLY A 211 10.33 -9.95 4.69
N ARG A 212 10.29 -9.58 5.96
CA ARG A 212 9.09 -9.71 6.79
C ARG A 212 8.78 -8.41 7.46
N ILE A 213 7.50 -8.07 7.52
CA ILE A 213 7.02 -6.91 8.28
C ILE A 213 7.36 -7.14 9.75
N SER A 214 8.19 -6.27 10.31
CA SER A 214 8.64 -6.34 11.70
C SER A 214 7.84 -5.45 12.64
N TYR A 215 7.24 -4.40 12.09
CA TYR A 215 6.48 -3.41 12.84
C TYR A 215 5.42 -2.75 11.95
N VAL A 216 4.30 -2.40 12.55
CA VAL A 216 3.26 -1.56 11.94
C VAL A 216 2.92 -0.46 12.92
N THR A 217 2.91 0.80 12.48
CA THR A 217 2.58 1.92 13.36
C THR A 217 1.14 1.77 13.88
N PRO A 218 0.91 2.03 15.19
CA PRO A 218 -0.44 1.94 15.77
C PRO A 218 -1.33 3.14 15.41
N SER A 219 -0.78 4.13 14.71
CA SER A 219 -1.46 5.35 14.30
C SER A 219 -1.31 5.59 12.81
N VAL A 220 -2.27 6.28 12.25
CA VAL A 220 -2.27 6.73 10.85
C VAL A 220 -1.82 8.19 10.82
N ASP A 221 -0.88 8.50 9.95
CA ASP A 221 -0.47 9.89 9.68
C ASP A 221 -1.64 10.70 9.12
N GLN A 222 -1.86 11.89 9.66
CA GLN A 222 -3.03 12.70 9.33
C GLN A 222 -2.94 13.36 7.94
N VAL A 223 -1.74 13.57 7.44
CA VAL A 223 -1.50 14.21 6.13
C VAL A 223 -1.58 13.19 5.00
N THR A 224 -0.82 12.10 5.13
CA THR A 224 -0.76 11.04 4.11
C THR A 224 -1.91 10.03 4.21
N ARG A 225 -2.56 9.94 5.37
CA ARG A 225 -3.59 8.96 5.71
C ARG A 225 -3.12 7.51 5.56
N THR A 226 -1.84 7.28 5.82
CA THR A 226 -1.20 5.98 5.79
C THR A 226 -0.63 5.61 7.16
N ALA A 227 -0.62 4.32 7.46
CA ALA A 227 0.24 3.75 8.50
C ALA A 227 1.56 3.31 7.86
N THR A 228 2.59 3.15 8.66
CA THR A 228 3.88 2.64 8.19
C THR A 228 4.06 1.18 8.60
N ALA A 229 4.29 0.32 7.61
CA ALA A 229 4.75 -1.05 7.85
C ALA A 229 6.27 -1.11 7.60
N ARG A 230 7.02 -1.48 8.62
CA ARG A 230 8.49 -1.52 8.55
C ARG A 230 8.98 -2.94 8.33
N VAL A 231 9.90 -3.07 7.40
CA VAL A 231 10.70 -4.28 7.17
C VAL A 231 12.15 -3.99 7.52
N VAL A 232 12.75 -4.82 8.36
CA VAL A 232 14.19 -4.80 8.58
C VAL A 232 14.83 -5.71 7.55
N LEU A 233 15.50 -5.12 6.57
CA LEU A 233 16.09 -5.82 5.45
C LEU A 233 17.60 -6.01 5.63
N ALA A 234 18.08 -7.23 5.50
CA ALA A 234 19.52 -7.50 5.43
C ALA A 234 20.09 -6.93 4.12
N ASN A 235 21.22 -6.21 4.21
CA ASN A 235 21.83 -5.50 3.09
C ASN A 235 23.36 -5.66 3.07
N PRO A 236 23.90 -6.89 3.08
CA PRO A 236 25.34 -7.13 3.18
C PRO A 236 26.12 -6.53 2.00
N GLU A 237 25.53 -6.52 0.81
CA GLU A 237 26.12 -5.97 -0.40
C GLU A 237 25.88 -4.45 -0.55
N ARG A 238 25.16 -3.84 0.39
CA ARG A 238 24.79 -2.41 0.39
C ARG A 238 24.10 -1.94 -0.90
N ARG A 239 23.29 -2.83 -1.50
CA ARG A 239 22.57 -2.52 -2.74
C ARG A 239 21.35 -1.65 -2.51
N PHE A 240 20.70 -1.77 -1.36
CA PHE A 240 19.62 -0.87 -0.93
C PHE A 240 20.24 0.33 -0.22
N LEU A 241 20.16 1.49 -0.85
CA LEU A 241 20.68 2.74 -0.30
C LEU A 241 19.56 3.56 0.34
N PRO A 242 19.81 4.20 1.50
CA PRO A 242 18.87 5.15 2.07
C PRO A 242 18.44 6.22 1.06
N GLY A 243 17.14 6.52 1.00
CA GLY A 243 16.53 7.41 0.03
C GLY A 243 16.03 6.72 -1.26
N MET A 244 16.29 5.42 -1.46
CA MET A 244 15.72 4.68 -2.58
C MET A 244 14.22 4.44 -2.37
N PHE A 245 13.43 4.65 -3.42
CA PHE A 245 12.03 4.23 -3.44
C PHE A 245 11.92 2.77 -3.82
N VAL A 246 10.95 2.10 -3.22
CA VAL A 246 10.67 0.68 -3.41
C VAL A 246 9.19 0.43 -3.61
N THR A 247 8.89 -0.64 -4.34
CA THR A 247 7.57 -1.26 -4.36
C THR A 247 7.66 -2.59 -3.64
N ALA A 248 6.68 -2.92 -2.82
CA ALA A 248 6.63 -4.18 -2.12
C ALA A 248 5.30 -4.88 -2.36
N HIS A 249 5.34 -6.20 -2.55
CA HIS A 249 4.17 -7.04 -2.71
C HIS A 249 4.09 -8.02 -1.55
N THR A 250 2.96 -8.07 -0.84
CA THR A 250 2.76 -9.11 0.17
C THR A 250 2.61 -10.46 -0.53
N LEU A 251 3.31 -11.48 -0.04
CA LEU A 251 3.29 -12.84 -0.60
C LEU A 251 2.11 -13.63 -0.01
N ASP A 252 0.90 -13.25 -0.43
CA ASP A 252 -0.34 -13.88 -0.02
C ASP A 252 -0.99 -14.56 -1.21
N SER A 253 -1.35 -15.82 -1.03
CA SER A 253 -2.12 -16.57 -2.02
C SER A 253 -3.34 -17.18 -1.37
N ALA A 254 -4.40 -17.33 -2.14
CA ALA A 254 -5.60 -18.03 -1.70
C ALA A 254 -5.99 -19.09 -2.74
N ASP A 255 -6.21 -20.29 -2.28
CA ASP A 255 -6.66 -21.38 -3.14
C ASP A 255 -8.06 -21.08 -3.67
N ALA A 256 -8.22 -21.22 -4.97
CA ALA A 256 -9.51 -21.15 -5.67
C ALA A 256 -9.83 -22.50 -6.29
N LEU A 257 -11.08 -22.91 -6.22
CA LEU A 257 -11.57 -24.16 -6.84
C LEU A 257 -11.51 -24.08 -8.36
N VAL A 258 -11.76 -22.89 -8.90
CA VAL A 258 -11.62 -22.58 -10.32
C VAL A 258 -10.86 -21.27 -10.44
N ALA A 259 -9.66 -21.34 -11.00
CA ALA A 259 -8.83 -20.20 -11.35
C ALA A 259 -8.56 -20.22 -12.85
N VAL A 260 -8.58 -19.05 -13.45
CA VAL A 260 -8.30 -18.86 -14.89
C VAL A 260 -7.30 -17.75 -15.08
N SER A 261 -6.56 -17.79 -16.18
CA SER A 261 -5.67 -16.68 -16.55
C SER A 261 -6.50 -15.38 -16.70
N ARG A 262 -5.95 -14.27 -16.25
CA ARG A 262 -6.56 -12.95 -16.46
C ARG A 262 -6.83 -12.67 -17.94
N GLU A 263 -5.96 -13.15 -18.83
CA GLU A 263 -6.12 -13.00 -20.30
C GLU A 263 -7.32 -13.77 -20.85
N ALA A 264 -7.76 -14.83 -20.16
CA ALA A 264 -8.95 -15.59 -20.57
C ALA A 264 -10.25 -14.81 -20.39
N ILE A 265 -10.25 -13.83 -19.49
CA ILE A 265 -11.45 -13.08 -19.13
C ILE A 265 -11.61 -11.90 -20.07
N GLN A 266 -12.77 -11.84 -20.72
CA GLN A 266 -13.17 -10.72 -21.56
C GLN A 266 -14.39 -10.03 -20.96
N THR A 267 -14.56 -8.73 -21.24
CA THR A 267 -15.77 -7.99 -20.87
C THR A 267 -16.54 -7.67 -22.13
N LEU A 268 -17.76 -8.16 -22.24
CA LEU A 268 -18.70 -7.81 -23.28
C LEU A 268 -19.92 -7.15 -22.64
N GLY A 269 -20.23 -5.93 -23.07
CA GLY A 269 -21.10 -5.04 -22.30
C GLY A 269 -20.49 -4.83 -20.92
N ASP A 270 -21.29 -4.94 -19.86
CA ASP A 270 -20.84 -4.75 -18.47
C ASP A 270 -20.58 -6.06 -17.72
N ARG A 271 -20.48 -7.20 -18.42
CA ARG A 271 -20.36 -8.52 -17.79
C ARG A 271 -19.06 -9.22 -18.17
N PRO A 272 -18.30 -9.71 -17.20
CA PRO A 272 -17.16 -10.57 -17.48
C PRO A 272 -17.62 -11.92 -18.02
N CYS A 273 -16.88 -12.43 -18.99
CA CYS A 273 -17.17 -13.72 -19.64
C CYS A 273 -15.87 -14.43 -20.03
N VAL A 274 -15.99 -15.73 -20.25
CA VAL A 274 -14.96 -16.57 -20.86
C VAL A 274 -15.50 -17.29 -22.08
N PHE A 275 -14.61 -17.78 -22.93
CA PHE A 275 -14.97 -18.59 -24.10
C PHE A 275 -14.69 -20.05 -23.80
N VAL A 276 -15.77 -20.85 -23.69
CA VAL A 276 -15.73 -22.27 -23.36
C VAL A 276 -15.80 -23.09 -24.63
N GLU A 277 -14.90 -24.07 -24.77
CA GLU A 277 -14.90 -25.01 -25.88
C GLU A 277 -16.13 -25.93 -25.81
N GLN A 278 -16.89 -25.97 -26.89
CA GLN A 278 -18.00 -26.90 -27.09
C GLN A 278 -17.90 -27.52 -28.47
N SER A 279 -18.75 -28.55 -28.73
CA SER A 279 -18.76 -29.26 -30.00
C SER A 279 -18.91 -28.28 -31.18
N GLY A 280 -17.81 -28.04 -31.89
CA GLY A 280 -17.78 -27.22 -33.12
C GLY A 280 -17.38 -25.77 -32.95
N GLY A 281 -16.92 -25.33 -31.78
CA GLY A 281 -16.40 -23.96 -31.59
C GLY A 281 -16.29 -23.50 -30.14
N LEU A 282 -16.30 -22.21 -29.94
CA LEU A 282 -16.19 -21.56 -28.65
C LEU A 282 -17.47 -20.80 -28.33
N VAL A 283 -18.01 -21.00 -27.15
CA VAL A 283 -19.24 -20.37 -26.67
C VAL A 283 -18.90 -19.33 -25.61
N ARG A 284 -19.41 -18.13 -25.78
CA ARG A 284 -19.36 -17.11 -24.73
C ARG A 284 -20.17 -17.55 -23.53
N ARG A 285 -19.55 -17.51 -22.35
CA ARG A 285 -20.22 -17.83 -21.09
C ARG A 285 -19.97 -16.72 -20.07
N PRO A 286 -21.01 -16.04 -19.58
CA PRO A 286 -20.89 -15.10 -18.47
C PRO A 286 -20.41 -15.79 -17.22
N ILE A 287 -19.51 -15.14 -16.48
CA ILE A 287 -18.95 -15.63 -15.22
C ILE A 287 -19.10 -14.60 -14.11
N VAL A 288 -19.02 -15.07 -12.87
CA VAL A 288 -18.84 -14.20 -11.70
C VAL A 288 -17.43 -14.39 -11.20
N ILE A 289 -16.66 -13.30 -11.23
CA ILE A 289 -15.28 -13.28 -10.75
C ILE A 289 -15.25 -13.03 -9.24
N GLY A 290 -14.33 -13.70 -8.57
CA GLY A 290 -14.03 -13.52 -7.14
C GLY A 290 -12.75 -12.73 -6.93
N ARG A 291 -11.80 -13.34 -6.21
CA ARG A 291 -10.48 -12.76 -5.94
C ARG A 291 -9.69 -12.62 -7.24
N GLN A 292 -9.00 -11.49 -7.36
CA GLN A 292 -8.22 -11.18 -8.56
C GLN A 292 -6.75 -11.05 -8.18
N GLY A 293 -5.94 -11.93 -8.75
CA GLY A 293 -4.48 -11.86 -8.64
C GLY A 293 -3.83 -11.17 -9.84
N SER A 294 -2.51 -11.14 -9.86
CA SER A 294 -1.72 -10.59 -10.98
C SER A 294 -1.90 -11.41 -12.24
N GLU A 295 -1.82 -12.74 -12.16
CA GLU A 295 -1.89 -13.67 -13.28
C GLU A 295 -3.20 -14.44 -13.33
N LEU A 296 -3.67 -14.90 -12.17
CA LEU A 296 -4.87 -15.74 -12.05
C LEU A 296 -6.02 -14.98 -11.39
N VAL A 297 -7.23 -15.30 -11.82
CA VAL A 297 -8.48 -14.77 -11.29
C VAL A 297 -9.38 -15.93 -10.89
N GLU A 298 -9.96 -15.86 -9.69
CA GLU A 298 -10.94 -16.81 -9.22
C GLU A 298 -12.27 -16.65 -9.95
N VAL A 299 -12.85 -17.75 -10.36
CA VAL A 299 -14.23 -17.79 -10.89
C VAL A 299 -15.12 -18.45 -9.83
N VAL A 300 -16.06 -17.66 -9.30
CA VAL A 300 -16.99 -18.10 -8.26
C VAL A 300 -18.16 -18.88 -8.84
N SER A 301 -18.63 -18.48 -10.03
CA SER A 301 -19.72 -19.17 -10.73
C SER A 301 -19.66 -18.92 -12.24
N GLY A 302 -20.35 -19.79 -13.00
CA GLY A 302 -20.41 -19.72 -14.46
C GLY A 302 -19.39 -20.63 -15.16
N LEU A 303 -18.41 -21.20 -14.44
CA LEU A 303 -17.41 -22.12 -14.99
C LEU A 303 -17.13 -23.24 -13.98
N SER A 304 -16.98 -24.46 -14.47
CA SER A 304 -16.63 -25.62 -13.66
C SER A 304 -15.18 -26.06 -13.88
N ALA A 305 -14.59 -26.69 -12.86
CA ALA A 305 -13.27 -27.29 -13.03
C ALA A 305 -13.31 -28.40 -14.10
N GLY A 306 -12.29 -28.43 -14.97
CA GLY A 306 -12.18 -29.35 -16.09
C GLY A 306 -12.76 -28.84 -17.41
N GLU A 307 -13.56 -27.78 -17.40
CA GLU A 307 -14.04 -27.18 -18.65
C GLU A 307 -12.88 -26.51 -19.41
N ARG A 308 -12.85 -26.76 -20.70
CA ARG A 308 -11.81 -26.19 -21.58
C ARG A 308 -12.20 -24.81 -22.05
N ILE A 309 -11.31 -23.85 -21.85
CA ILE A 309 -11.52 -22.42 -22.17
C ILE A 309 -10.36 -21.86 -22.98
N ALA A 310 -10.61 -20.80 -23.73
CA ALA A 310 -9.56 -20.01 -24.36
C ALA A 310 -8.81 -19.21 -23.30
N ILE A 311 -7.52 -19.51 -23.10
CA ILE A 311 -6.69 -18.89 -22.06
C ILE A 311 -5.79 -17.79 -22.58
N LYS A 312 -5.55 -17.75 -23.90
CA LYS A 312 -4.70 -16.75 -24.56
C LYS A 312 -5.34 -16.23 -25.84
N ASN A 313 -5.11 -14.96 -26.15
CA ASN A 313 -5.66 -14.28 -27.29
C ASN A 313 -7.21 -14.32 -27.39
N SER A 314 -7.89 -14.50 -26.26
CA SER A 314 -9.35 -14.58 -26.19
C SER A 314 -10.06 -13.30 -26.66
N PHE A 315 -9.34 -12.15 -26.71
CA PHE A 315 -9.87 -10.90 -27.25
C PHE A 315 -10.21 -10.98 -28.74
N LEU A 316 -9.55 -11.84 -29.51
CA LEU A 316 -9.87 -12.07 -30.93
C LEU A 316 -11.27 -12.66 -31.09
N LEU A 317 -11.66 -13.54 -30.17
CA LEU A 317 -13.00 -14.13 -30.13
C LEU A 317 -14.08 -13.07 -29.88
N LYS A 318 -13.77 -12.09 -29.01
CA LYS A 318 -14.62 -10.93 -28.79
C LYS A 318 -14.81 -10.11 -30.06
N ALA A 319 -13.72 -9.88 -30.81
CA ALA A 319 -13.77 -9.12 -32.06
C ALA A 319 -14.58 -9.85 -33.14
N GLU A 320 -14.52 -11.18 -33.20
CA GLU A 320 -15.26 -11.99 -34.18
C GLU A 320 -16.77 -12.00 -33.87
N LEU A 321 -17.14 -12.08 -32.59
CA LEU A 321 -18.55 -11.93 -32.17
C LEU A 321 -19.13 -10.57 -32.55
N ALA A 322 -18.38 -9.49 -32.30
CA ALA A 322 -18.83 -8.14 -32.65
C ALA A 322 -19.04 -7.93 -34.17
N LYS A 323 -18.29 -8.67 -35.01
CA LYS A 323 -18.53 -8.66 -36.48
C LYS A 323 -19.80 -9.42 -36.88
N GLY A 324 -20.12 -10.53 -36.18
CA GLY A 324 -21.32 -11.31 -36.44
C GLY A 324 -22.61 -10.53 -36.14
N GLU A 325 -22.62 -9.73 -35.08
CA GLU A 325 -23.76 -8.88 -34.72
C GLU A 325 -24.03 -7.75 -35.74
N GLY A 326 -22.99 -7.24 -36.38
CA GLY A 326 -23.11 -6.16 -37.38
C GLY A 326 -23.54 -6.63 -38.77
N SER A 327 -23.66 -7.94 -39.04
CA SER A 327 -24.01 -8.48 -40.33
C SER A 327 -25.50 -8.96 -40.44
N GLU A 328 -26.28 -8.88 -39.36
CA GLU A 328 -27.70 -9.24 -39.37
C GLU A 328 -28.64 -8.03 -39.50
N ASP A 329 -28.10 -6.79 -39.56
CA ASP A 329 -28.88 -5.55 -39.69
C ASP A 329 -28.80 -4.92 -41.13
N GLU A 330 -28.36 -5.66 -42.18
CA GLU A 330 -28.44 -5.20 -43.59
C GLU A 330 -29.43 -5.99 -44.42
#